data_a428194e3aa55ebbb95608adf3248cd3
#
_entry.id   a428194e3aa55ebbb95608adf3248cd3
#
_cell.length_a   1.000
_cell.length_b   1.000
_cell.length_c   1.000
_cell.angle_alpha   90.00
_cell.angle_beta   90.00
_cell.angle_gamma   90.00
#
_symmetry.space_group_name_H-M   'P 1'
#
loop_
_entity.id
_entity.type
_entity.pdbx_description
1 polymer ?
#
loop_
_entity_poly.entity_id
_entity_poly.type
_entity_poly.pdbx_seq_one_letter_code
_entity_poly.pdbx_strand_id
1 'polypeptide(L)'
;MNYKNMKKAELIALIQQLETQVNTTMQVTSCQVFPFHESPSLGKVKALANIIIGDQILIRGLRVMDGENGLFVGYPLDTFYKGEDFRTVCNPITRTMREHIESSVLEKYQQTIASPEVTNG
;
A
#
# COMPACT_ATOMS: atom_id res chain seq x y z
N MET A 1 -4.76 -13.73 -34.92
CA MET A 1 -4.97 -14.94 -34.12
C MET A 1 -6.36 -15.51 -34.38
N ASN A 2 -6.45 -16.78 -34.66
CA ASN A 2 -7.76 -17.39 -34.99
C ASN A 2 -8.33 -18.09 -33.75
N TYR A 3 -9.24 -17.43 -33.07
CA TYR A 3 -9.84 -17.95 -31.85
C TYR A 3 -10.70 -19.18 -32.04
N LYS A 4 -11.14 -19.44 -33.25
CA LYS A 4 -11.98 -20.60 -33.54
C LYS A 4 -11.24 -21.92 -33.34
N ASN A 5 -9.91 -21.90 -33.43
CA ASN A 5 -9.09 -23.07 -33.25
C ASN A 5 -8.57 -23.23 -31.84
N MET A 6 -8.89 -22.30 -30.93
CA MET A 6 -8.45 -22.40 -29.54
C MET A 6 -9.38 -23.34 -28.77
N LYS A 7 -8.78 -24.17 -27.96
CA LYS A 7 -9.53 -25.00 -27.03
C LYS A 7 -10.08 -24.10 -25.92
N LYS A 8 -11.18 -24.53 -25.33
CA LYS A 8 -11.83 -23.77 -24.26
C LYS A 8 -10.87 -23.48 -23.12
N ALA A 9 -10.03 -24.44 -22.73
CA ALA A 9 -9.06 -24.26 -21.65
C ALA A 9 -8.02 -23.21 -21.99
N GLU A 10 -7.58 -23.14 -23.25
CA GLU A 10 -6.61 -22.15 -23.70
C GLU A 10 -7.21 -20.74 -23.67
N LEU A 11 -8.48 -20.63 -24.06
CA LEU A 11 -9.18 -19.36 -24.04
C LEU A 11 -9.38 -18.84 -22.62
N ILE A 12 -9.73 -19.72 -21.70
CA ILE A 12 -9.87 -19.37 -20.27
C ILE A 12 -8.54 -18.90 -19.70
N ALA A 13 -7.44 -19.62 -20.03
CA ALA A 13 -6.12 -19.23 -19.56
C ALA A 13 -5.71 -17.87 -20.07
N LEU A 14 -6.03 -17.54 -21.30
CA LEU A 14 -5.76 -16.23 -21.90
C LEU A 14 -6.52 -15.13 -21.17
N ILE A 15 -7.80 -15.36 -20.88
CA ILE A 15 -8.62 -14.40 -20.15
C ILE A 15 -8.05 -14.15 -18.76
N GLN A 16 -7.67 -15.19 -18.05
CA GLN A 16 -7.08 -15.07 -16.71
C GLN A 16 -5.78 -14.29 -16.75
N GLN A 17 -4.96 -14.52 -17.75
CA GLN A 17 -3.70 -13.80 -17.92
C GLN A 17 -3.95 -12.30 -18.16
N LEU A 18 -4.92 -11.97 -18.99
CA LEU A 18 -5.27 -10.57 -19.24
C LEU A 18 -5.82 -9.89 -17.98
N GLU A 19 -6.65 -10.57 -17.21
CA GLU A 19 -7.18 -10.07 -15.97
C GLU A 19 -6.06 -9.79 -14.96
N THR A 20 -5.08 -10.67 -14.86
CA THR A 20 -3.92 -10.49 -14.00
C THR A 20 -3.12 -9.26 -14.41
N GLN A 21 -2.90 -9.06 -15.71
CA GLN A 21 -2.19 -7.89 -16.22
C GLN A 21 -2.91 -6.58 -15.88
N VAL A 22 -4.22 -6.57 -16.00
CA VAL A 22 -5.02 -5.38 -15.65
C VAL A 22 -4.89 -5.08 -14.17
N ASN A 23 -4.94 -6.10 -13.31
CA ASN A 23 -4.82 -5.92 -11.88
C ASN A 23 -3.43 -5.47 -11.44
N THR A 24 -2.37 -5.90 -12.15
CA THR A 24 -1.01 -5.52 -11.78
C THR A 24 -0.70 -4.05 -12.01
N THR A 25 -1.46 -3.35 -12.88
CA THR A 25 -1.22 -1.92 -13.11
C THR A 25 -1.51 -1.07 -11.87
N MET A 26 -2.35 -1.56 -10.98
CA MET A 26 -2.72 -0.84 -9.76
C MET A 26 -2.16 -1.50 -8.51
N GLN A 27 -0.99 -2.11 -8.61
CA GLN A 27 -0.34 -2.71 -7.46
C GLN A 27 0.79 -1.86 -6.93
N VAL A 28 1.03 -1.99 -5.64
CA VAL A 28 2.21 -1.40 -5.01
C VAL A 28 3.43 -2.15 -5.53
N THR A 29 4.27 -1.45 -6.26
CA THR A 29 5.49 -2.03 -6.85
C THR A 29 6.72 -1.76 -6.02
N SER A 30 6.66 -0.80 -5.11
CA SER A 30 7.74 -0.52 -4.18
C SER A 30 7.16 0.11 -2.92
N CYS A 31 7.78 -0.20 -1.79
CA CYS A 31 7.36 0.34 -0.51
C CYS A 31 8.60 0.59 0.34
N GLN A 32 8.69 1.79 0.91
CA GLN A 32 9.72 2.16 1.86
C GLN A 32 9.08 2.53 3.17
N VAL A 33 9.61 2.01 4.26
CA VAL A 33 9.09 2.27 5.61
C VAL A 33 10.21 2.81 6.47
N PHE A 34 9.92 3.88 7.18
CA PHE A 34 10.87 4.58 8.06
C PHE A 34 10.34 4.51 9.49
N PRO A 35 10.71 3.46 10.26
CA PRO A 35 10.22 3.33 11.63
C PRO A 35 10.75 4.44 12.52
N PHE A 36 9.92 4.87 13.45
CA PHE A 36 10.35 5.79 14.49
C PHE A 36 10.87 5.01 15.69
N HIS A 37 11.87 5.56 16.31
CA HIS A 37 12.23 5.13 17.66
C HIS A 37 11.19 5.72 18.62
N GLU A 38 11.13 5.22 19.83
CA GLU A 38 10.14 5.67 20.78
C GLU A 38 10.17 7.19 20.91
N SER A 39 9.02 7.78 20.65
CA SER A 39 8.84 9.21 20.81
C SER A 39 7.42 9.46 21.30
N PRO A 40 7.26 9.90 22.55
CA PRO A 40 5.94 10.16 23.10
C PRO A 40 5.15 11.18 22.30
N SER A 41 5.83 12.12 21.66
CA SER A 41 5.18 13.16 20.88
C SER A 41 4.52 12.67 19.60
N LEU A 42 4.91 11.49 19.12
CA LEU A 42 4.34 10.92 17.91
C LEU A 42 3.07 10.11 18.16
N GLY A 43 2.79 9.79 19.43
CA GLY A 43 1.58 9.08 19.80
C GLY A 43 1.48 7.71 19.12
N LYS A 44 0.42 7.50 18.37
CA LYS A 44 0.13 6.22 17.75
C LYS A 44 0.90 5.97 16.45
N VAL A 45 1.62 6.95 15.93
CA VAL A 45 2.36 6.80 14.69
C VAL A 45 3.65 6.02 14.96
N LYS A 46 3.80 4.87 14.33
CA LYS A 46 4.96 4.01 14.49
C LYS A 46 5.99 4.15 13.39
N ALA A 47 5.55 4.57 12.21
CA ALA A 47 6.45 4.73 11.07
C ALA A 47 5.79 5.61 10.02
N LEU A 48 6.63 6.20 9.18
CA LEU A 48 6.18 6.80 7.93
C LEU A 48 6.43 5.82 6.80
N ALA A 49 5.67 5.94 5.72
CA ALA A 49 5.83 5.06 4.58
C ALA A 49 5.61 5.81 3.28
N ASN A 50 6.32 5.36 2.26
CA ASN A 50 6.13 5.80 0.87
C ASN A 50 5.82 4.57 0.05
N ILE A 51 4.92 4.71 -0.92
CA ILE A 51 4.62 3.62 -1.85
C ILE A 51 4.72 4.12 -3.28
N ILE A 52 5.07 3.22 -4.18
CA ILE A 52 5.01 3.44 -5.62
C ILE A 52 3.99 2.47 -6.17
N ILE A 53 3.05 2.99 -6.95
CA ILE A 53 2.00 2.19 -7.58
C ILE A 53 2.29 2.08 -9.06
N GLY A 54 2.42 0.82 -9.53
CA GLY A 54 2.63 0.53 -10.95
C GLY A 54 3.86 1.19 -11.53
N ASP A 55 4.89 1.41 -10.73
CA ASP A 55 6.13 2.11 -11.11
C ASP A 55 5.89 3.51 -11.70
N GLN A 56 4.73 4.08 -11.43
CA GLN A 56 4.32 5.34 -12.07
C GLN A 56 3.89 6.43 -11.10
N ILE A 57 3.38 6.07 -9.93
CA ILE A 57 2.88 7.05 -8.96
C ILE A 57 3.58 6.84 -7.64
N LEU A 58 4.21 7.89 -7.13
CA LEU A 58 4.80 7.90 -5.79
C LEU A 58 3.84 8.60 -4.84
N ILE A 59 3.52 7.93 -3.75
CA ILE A 59 2.69 8.51 -2.69
C ILE A 59 3.51 8.51 -1.41
N ARG A 60 3.70 9.68 -0.83
CA ARG A 60 4.40 9.89 0.43
C ARG A 60 3.42 10.22 1.52
N GLY A 61 3.86 10.06 2.75
CA GLY A 61 3.08 10.51 3.89
C GLY A 61 2.08 9.51 4.41
N LEU A 62 2.20 8.24 4.01
CA LEU A 62 1.45 7.20 4.67
C LEU A 62 2.05 6.97 6.07
N ARG A 63 1.24 6.49 6.99
CA ARG A 63 1.66 6.27 8.37
C ARG A 63 1.26 4.87 8.81
N VAL A 64 2.18 4.20 9.48
CA VAL A 64 1.85 2.97 10.20
C VAL A 64 1.41 3.39 11.59
N MET A 65 0.19 3.07 11.95
CA MET A 65 -0.42 3.50 13.19
C MET A 65 -0.81 2.29 14.04
N ASP A 66 -0.71 2.47 15.34
CA ASP A 66 -1.08 1.44 16.32
C ASP A 66 -2.46 1.78 16.86
N GLY A 67 -3.45 0.99 16.48
CA GLY A 67 -4.83 1.16 16.92
C GLY A 67 -5.26 0.08 17.90
N GLU A 68 -6.49 0.18 18.37
CA GLU A 68 -7.04 -0.76 19.33
C GLU A 68 -7.10 -2.19 18.77
N ASN A 69 -7.34 -2.30 17.48
CA ASN A 69 -7.48 -3.59 16.79
C ASN A 69 -6.18 -4.03 16.10
N GLY A 70 -5.08 -3.36 16.37
CA GLY A 70 -3.78 -3.67 15.78
C GLY A 70 -3.29 -2.56 14.88
N LEU A 71 -2.27 -2.87 14.10
CA LEU A 71 -1.66 -1.89 13.20
C LEU A 71 -2.57 -1.62 12.01
N PHE A 72 -2.58 -0.38 11.57
CA PHE A 72 -3.29 0.01 10.35
C PHE A 72 -2.52 1.13 9.64
N VAL A 73 -2.92 1.42 8.41
CA VAL A 73 -2.27 2.43 7.59
C VAL A 73 -3.15 3.69 7.55
N GLY A 74 -2.54 4.82 7.89
CA GLY A 74 -3.15 6.13 7.71
C GLY A 74 -2.66 6.76 6.41
N TYR A 75 -3.54 7.44 5.72
CA TYR A 75 -3.24 8.05 4.43
C TYR A 75 -2.91 9.52 4.58
N PRO A 76 -2.24 10.14 3.59
CA PRO A 76 -1.80 11.53 3.71
C PRO A 76 -2.98 12.47 3.96
N LEU A 77 -2.82 13.35 4.94
CA LEU A 77 -3.88 14.27 5.33
C LEU A 77 -3.75 15.61 4.58
N ASP A 78 -4.90 16.16 4.25
CA ASP A 78 -4.98 17.50 3.65
C ASP A 78 -4.90 18.54 4.76
N THR A 79 -3.73 19.15 4.88
CA THR A 79 -3.48 20.12 5.94
C THR A 79 -4.18 21.47 5.70
N PHE A 80 -4.68 21.68 4.50
CA PHE A 80 -5.42 22.91 4.17
C PHE A 80 -6.92 22.78 4.36
N TYR A 81 -7.41 21.59 4.64
CA TYR A 81 -8.82 21.39 4.90
C TYR A 81 -9.20 21.91 6.27
N LYS A 82 -10.22 22.76 6.32
CA LYS A 82 -10.65 23.44 7.55
C LYS A 82 -11.99 22.93 8.07
N GLY A 83 -12.45 21.78 7.59
CA GLY A 83 -13.67 21.17 8.11
C GLY A 83 -13.48 20.58 9.50
N GLU A 84 -14.57 20.10 10.09
CA GLU A 84 -14.53 19.52 11.43
C GLU A 84 -13.81 18.19 11.49
N ASP A 85 -13.83 17.43 10.38
CA ASP A 85 -13.19 16.13 10.29
C ASP A 85 -11.87 16.24 9.54
N PHE A 86 -11.07 15.16 9.62
CA PHE A 86 -9.88 15.04 8.82
C PHE A 86 -10.23 14.65 7.40
N ARG A 87 -9.49 15.19 6.46
CA ARG A 87 -9.64 14.86 5.05
C ARG A 87 -8.31 14.38 4.51
N THR A 88 -8.34 13.27 3.78
CA THR A 88 -7.14 12.75 3.14
C THR A 88 -6.96 13.38 1.76
N VAL A 89 -5.69 13.60 1.39
CA VAL A 89 -5.35 14.05 0.04
C VAL A 89 -5.57 12.91 -0.95
N CYS A 90 -5.25 11.70 -0.52
CA CYS A 90 -5.25 10.52 -1.37
C CYS A 90 -5.58 9.32 -0.51
N ASN A 91 -6.49 8.48 -0.98
CA ASN A 91 -6.84 7.25 -0.27
C ASN A 91 -7.47 6.25 -1.23
N PRO A 92 -7.36 4.95 -0.95
CA PRO A 92 -8.05 3.96 -1.76
C PRO A 92 -9.55 4.04 -1.56
N ILE A 93 -10.30 3.88 -2.64
CA ILE A 93 -11.76 3.94 -2.57
C ILE A 93 -12.40 2.57 -2.71
N THR A 94 -11.60 1.53 -2.95
CA THR A 94 -12.09 0.16 -2.97
C THR A 94 -11.49 -0.61 -1.80
N ARG A 95 -12.25 -1.57 -1.30
CA ARG A 95 -11.78 -2.44 -0.22
C ARG A 95 -10.56 -3.25 -0.66
N THR A 96 -10.59 -3.78 -1.87
CA THR A 96 -9.48 -4.58 -2.42
C THR A 96 -8.18 -3.79 -2.43
N MET A 97 -8.23 -2.55 -2.92
CA MET A 97 -7.03 -1.71 -2.98
C MET A 97 -6.55 -1.32 -1.59
N ARG A 98 -7.47 -1.03 -0.68
CA ARG A 98 -7.13 -0.71 0.71
C ARG A 98 -6.40 -1.87 1.38
N GLU A 99 -6.95 -3.07 1.25
CA GLU A 99 -6.32 -4.26 1.83
C GLU A 99 -4.96 -4.53 1.21
N HIS A 100 -4.82 -4.31 -0.09
CA HIS A 100 -3.56 -4.49 -0.79
C HIS A 100 -2.49 -3.51 -0.28
N ILE A 101 -2.83 -2.24 -0.16
CA ILE A 101 -1.90 -1.23 0.34
C ILE A 101 -1.52 -1.53 1.79
N GLU A 102 -2.50 -1.83 2.63
CA GLU A 102 -2.24 -2.13 4.03
C GLU A 102 -1.34 -3.35 4.18
N SER A 103 -1.61 -4.41 3.44
CA SER A 103 -0.77 -5.61 3.47
C SER A 103 0.66 -5.29 3.05
N SER A 104 0.82 -4.52 1.98
CA SER A 104 2.15 -4.18 1.47
C SER A 104 2.94 -3.34 2.47
N VAL A 105 2.31 -2.33 3.05
CA VAL A 105 2.97 -1.43 3.98
C VAL A 105 3.26 -2.13 5.31
N LEU A 106 2.29 -2.85 5.86
CA LEU A 106 2.47 -3.51 7.15
C LEU A 106 3.46 -4.66 7.06
N GLU A 107 3.49 -5.39 5.96
CA GLU A 107 4.48 -6.43 5.73
C GLU A 107 5.89 -5.83 5.68
N LYS A 108 6.05 -4.74 4.95
CA LYS A 108 7.34 -4.06 4.88
C LYS A 108 7.76 -3.50 6.24
N TYR A 109 6.81 -2.99 7.01
CA TYR A 109 7.08 -2.51 8.35
C TYR A 109 7.62 -3.64 9.23
N GLN A 110 6.96 -4.80 9.23
CA GLN A 110 7.39 -5.94 10.02
C GLN A 110 8.78 -6.42 9.61
N GLN A 111 9.06 -6.45 8.31
CA GLN A 111 10.38 -6.83 7.82
C GLN A 111 11.45 -5.83 8.26
N THR A 112 11.13 -4.56 8.25
CA THR A 112 12.06 -3.49 8.59
C THR A 112 12.42 -3.52 10.07
N ILE A 113 11.44 -3.70 10.95
CA ILE A 113 11.72 -3.75 12.39
C ILE A 113 12.36 -5.06 12.83
N ALA A 114 12.19 -6.13 12.03
CA ALA A 114 12.81 -7.43 12.33
C ALA A 114 14.27 -7.50 11.89
N SER A 115 14.76 -6.52 11.14
CA SER A 115 16.12 -6.50 10.60
C SER A 115 16.84 -5.23 11.05
N PRO A 116 17.23 -5.14 12.33
CA PRO A 116 17.78 -3.91 12.88
C PRO A 116 19.08 -3.43 12.22
N GLU A 117 19.86 -4.32 11.66
CA GLU A 117 21.09 -3.94 10.98
C GLU A 117 20.83 -3.14 9.71
N VAL A 118 19.64 -3.28 9.13
CA VAL A 118 19.27 -2.52 7.93
C VAL A 118 18.99 -1.06 8.27
N THR A 119 18.69 -0.78 9.53
CA THR A 119 18.34 0.57 9.96
C THR A 119 19.55 1.45 10.23
N ASN A 120 20.74 0.92 10.08
CA ASN A 120 21.96 1.67 10.31
C ASN A 120 22.33 2.62 9.18
N GLY A 121 21.52 2.62 8.15
CA GLY A 121 21.72 3.54 7.05
C GLY A 121 21.38 4.96 7.43
#